data_b6e226774c43ba076f262c56dfa7a03d
#
_entry.id   b6e226774c43ba076f262c56dfa7a03d
#
_cell.length_a   1.000
_cell.length_b   1.000
_cell.length_c   1.000
_cell.angle_alpha   90.00
_cell.angle_beta   90.00
_cell.angle_gamma   90.00
#
_symmetry.space_group_name_H-M   'P 1'
#
loop_
_entity.id
_entity.type
_entity.pdbx_description
1 polymer ?
#
loop_
_entity_poly.entity_id
_entity_poly.type
_entity_poly.pdbx_seq_one_letter_code
_entity_poly.pdbx_strand_id
1 'polypeptide(L)'
;MDRNGKALAREVQAEDGSYYRTYPYGSALGLVTGYSDQSKSGLELKMNSYLLSAGSFTDMINYWILDKTIPGCDVVTTIDGELSQYAYDRLGDFNGVVIVTEADTGRLITLVSKPYYDPNTVMEEWDVLMEDENNPFFDRAAQGLYPPGSTFKMITSLAWYRSQ
;
A
#
# COMPACT_ATOMS: atom_id res chain seq x y z
N MET A 1 6.87 0.86 -6.97
CA MET A 1 8.16 1.13 -6.32
C MET A 1 7.98 2.16 -5.22
N ASP A 2 8.83 2.16 -4.22
CA ASP A 2 8.89 3.21 -3.20
C ASP A 2 9.62 4.47 -3.74
N ARG A 3 9.71 5.52 -2.92
CA ARG A 3 10.41 6.78 -3.26
C ARG A 3 11.90 6.62 -3.57
N ASN A 4 12.52 5.51 -3.12
CA ASN A 4 13.95 5.21 -3.26
C ASN A 4 14.21 4.21 -4.41
N GLY A 5 13.18 3.84 -5.17
CA GLY A 5 13.27 2.87 -6.27
C GLY A 5 13.25 1.39 -5.82
N LYS A 6 12.95 1.10 -4.54
CA LYS A 6 12.80 -0.27 -4.05
C LYS A 6 11.40 -0.80 -4.40
N ALA A 7 11.32 -2.10 -4.73
CA ALA A 7 10.05 -2.71 -5.08
C ALA A 7 9.13 -2.83 -3.85
N LEU A 8 7.92 -2.28 -3.93
CA LEU A 8 6.83 -2.52 -2.99
C LEU A 8 6.01 -3.75 -3.37
N ALA A 9 5.91 -4.00 -4.66
CA ALA A 9 5.35 -5.21 -5.24
C ALA A 9 6.15 -5.53 -6.52
N ARG A 10 6.39 -6.80 -6.78
CA ARG A 10 7.12 -7.27 -7.97
C ARG A 10 6.60 -8.61 -8.43
N GLU A 11 6.76 -8.89 -9.70
CA GLU A 11 6.53 -10.20 -10.27
C GLU A 11 7.78 -11.07 -10.13
N VAL A 12 7.60 -12.32 -9.79
CA VAL A 12 8.67 -13.32 -9.68
C VAL A 12 8.27 -14.54 -10.46
N GLN A 13 9.22 -15.11 -11.19
CA GLN A 13 9.01 -16.35 -11.92
C GLN A 13 9.33 -17.54 -11.02
N ALA A 14 8.39 -18.47 -10.92
CA ALA A 14 8.57 -19.73 -10.23
C ALA A 14 9.39 -20.74 -11.06
N GLU A 15 9.85 -21.82 -10.45
CA GLU A 15 10.63 -22.87 -11.11
C GLU A 15 9.87 -23.60 -12.23
N ASP A 16 8.54 -23.63 -12.13
CA ASP A 16 7.65 -24.21 -13.17
C ASP A 16 7.38 -23.28 -14.35
N GLY A 17 7.97 -22.06 -14.32
CA GLY A 17 7.80 -21.05 -15.35
C GLY A 17 6.57 -20.15 -15.15
N SER A 18 5.73 -20.41 -14.16
CA SER A 18 4.60 -19.52 -13.80
C SER A 18 5.10 -18.22 -13.17
N TYR A 19 4.28 -17.19 -13.19
CA TYR A 19 4.57 -15.90 -12.56
C TYR A 19 3.61 -15.64 -11.40
N TYR A 20 4.15 -15.12 -10.31
CA TYR A 20 3.36 -14.71 -9.16
C TYR A 20 3.84 -13.37 -8.60
N ARG A 21 2.92 -12.65 -7.96
CA ARG A 21 3.18 -11.34 -7.38
C ARG A 21 3.71 -11.50 -5.96
N THR A 22 4.76 -10.75 -5.60
CA THR A 22 5.32 -10.74 -4.23
C THR A 22 5.35 -9.33 -3.68
N TYR A 23 5.19 -9.23 -2.36
CA TYR A 23 5.13 -7.98 -1.60
C TYR A 23 6.21 -8.02 -0.51
N PRO A 24 7.41 -7.44 -0.77
CA PRO A 24 8.57 -7.58 0.11
C PRO A 24 8.37 -7.07 1.55
N TYR A 25 7.43 -6.14 1.75
CA TYR A 25 7.12 -5.56 3.05
C TYR A 25 5.87 -6.15 3.72
N GLY A 26 5.24 -7.16 3.12
CA GLY A 26 4.13 -7.91 3.70
C GLY A 26 3.08 -7.03 4.36
N SER A 27 2.70 -7.40 5.60
CA SER A 27 1.68 -6.69 6.38
C SER A 27 2.00 -5.21 6.66
N ALA A 28 3.28 -4.82 6.67
CA ALA A 28 3.67 -3.44 6.95
C ALA A 28 3.14 -2.46 5.89
N LEU A 29 3.03 -2.90 4.64
CA LEU A 29 2.53 -2.10 3.53
C LEU A 29 1.30 -2.68 2.83
N GLY A 30 0.71 -3.75 3.37
CA GLY A 30 -0.51 -4.37 2.83
C GLY A 30 -1.64 -3.36 2.61
N LEU A 31 -1.79 -2.39 3.53
CA LEU A 31 -2.75 -1.29 3.39
C LEU A 31 -2.52 -0.46 2.12
N VAL A 32 -1.27 -0.16 1.79
CA VAL A 32 -0.90 0.68 0.65
C VAL A 32 -0.90 -0.13 -0.64
N THR A 33 -0.17 -1.24 -0.68
CA THR A 33 -0.02 -2.06 -1.88
C THR A 33 -1.32 -2.74 -2.27
N GLY A 34 -2.05 -3.22 -1.27
CA GLY A 34 -3.10 -4.19 -1.50
C GLY A 34 -2.53 -5.53 -1.97
N TYR A 35 -3.35 -6.34 -2.58
CA TYR A 35 -3.01 -7.63 -3.19
C TYR A 35 -3.54 -7.72 -4.62
N SER A 36 -2.98 -8.63 -5.40
CA SER A 36 -3.39 -8.92 -6.76
C SER A 36 -3.31 -10.43 -6.99
N ASP A 37 -4.46 -11.08 -6.93
CA ASP A 37 -4.65 -12.50 -7.20
C ASP A 37 -6.01 -12.69 -7.91
N GLN A 38 -6.92 -13.52 -7.40
CA GLN A 38 -8.29 -13.69 -7.93
C GLN A 38 -9.10 -12.37 -7.86
N SER A 39 -8.78 -11.52 -6.91
CA SER A 39 -9.28 -10.15 -6.79
C SER A 39 -8.13 -9.19 -6.51
N LYS A 40 -8.41 -7.89 -6.48
CA LYS A 40 -7.41 -6.85 -6.26
C LYS A 40 -7.87 -5.85 -5.21
N SER A 41 -6.91 -5.28 -4.49
CA SER A 41 -7.16 -4.22 -3.52
C SER A 41 -6.07 -3.14 -3.56
N GLY A 42 -6.19 -2.09 -2.77
CA GLY A 42 -5.16 -1.06 -2.61
C GLY A 42 -4.70 -0.42 -3.92
N LEU A 43 -3.40 -0.16 -4.04
CA LEU A 43 -2.78 0.39 -5.25
C LEU A 43 -2.85 -0.58 -6.43
N GLU A 44 -2.78 -1.89 -6.20
CA GLU A 44 -2.93 -2.89 -7.26
C GLU A 44 -4.26 -2.74 -8.00
N LEU A 45 -5.34 -2.46 -7.26
CA LEU A 45 -6.66 -2.18 -7.86
C LEU A 45 -6.70 -0.80 -8.52
N LYS A 46 -6.29 0.23 -7.80
CA LYS A 46 -6.41 1.63 -8.25
C LYS A 46 -5.55 1.94 -9.47
N MET A 47 -4.37 1.34 -9.54
CA MET A 47 -3.41 1.55 -10.63
C MET A 47 -3.43 0.43 -11.68
N ASN A 48 -4.38 -0.49 -11.60
CA ASN A 48 -4.45 -1.66 -12.49
C ASN A 48 -4.42 -1.29 -13.97
N SER A 49 -5.12 -0.23 -14.37
CA SER A 49 -5.13 0.24 -15.76
C SER A 49 -3.75 0.72 -16.23
N TYR A 50 -2.95 1.31 -15.34
CA TYR A 50 -1.58 1.75 -15.65
C TYR A 50 -0.60 0.59 -15.60
N LEU A 51 -0.71 -0.29 -14.61
CA LEU A 51 0.16 -1.45 -14.47
C LEU A 51 0.01 -2.44 -15.64
N LEU A 52 -1.22 -2.57 -16.17
CA LEU A 52 -1.52 -3.41 -17.33
C LEU A 52 -1.49 -2.62 -18.66
N SER A 53 -1.27 -1.31 -18.60
CA SER A 53 -1.28 -0.49 -19.80
C SER A 53 -0.17 -0.95 -20.72
N ALA A 54 -0.57 -1.63 -21.78
CA ALA A 54 0.27 -1.78 -22.94
C ALA A 54 0.67 -0.38 -23.41
N GLY A 55 1.96 -0.14 -23.57
CA GLY A 55 2.48 1.10 -24.12
C GLY A 55 1.79 1.55 -25.40
N SER A 56 2.41 2.43 -26.13
CA SER A 56 1.96 2.98 -27.42
C SER A 56 1.38 1.91 -28.36
N PHE A 57 0.53 2.33 -29.30
CA PHE A 57 0.07 1.49 -30.42
C PHE A 57 1.21 0.76 -31.15
N THR A 58 2.40 1.35 -31.18
CA THR A 58 3.63 0.73 -31.70
C THR A 58 4.09 -0.47 -30.85
N ASP A 59 3.88 -0.48 -29.54
CA ASP A 59 4.23 -1.60 -28.66
C ASP A 59 3.25 -2.76 -28.85
N MET A 60 1.99 -2.45 -29.11
CA MET A 60 0.97 -3.43 -29.46
C MET A 60 1.26 -4.12 -30.79
N ILE A 61 1.75 -3.37 -31.80
CA ILE A 61 2.19 -3.93 -33.08
C ILE A 61 3.44 -4.81 -32.89
N ASN A 62 4.41 -4.37 -32.08
CA ASN A 62 5.62 -5.13 -31.77
C ASN A 62 5.29 -6.45 -31.05
N TYR A 63 4.32 -6.46 -30.15
CA TYR A 63 3.81 -7.68 -29.52
C TYR A 63 3.25 -8.66 -30.56
N TRP A 64 2.37 -8.16 -31.44
CA TRP A 64 1.70 -8.99 -32.45
C TRP A 64 2.63 -9.53 -33.55
N ILE A 65 3.67 -8.76 -33.93
CA ILE A 65 4.54 -9.09 -35.05
C ILE A 65 5.84 -9.75 -34.57
N LEU A 66 6.38 -9.38 -33.41
CA LEU A 66 7.70 -9.77 -32.93
C LEU A 66 7.66 -10.70 -31.72
N ASP A 67 6.48 -11.13 -31.29
CA ASP A 67 6.27 -12.00 -30.11
C ASP A 67 7.01 -11.50 -28.85
N LYS A 68 7.08 -10.17 -28.69
CA LYS A 68 7.71 -9.53 -27.52
C LYS A 68 6.67 -9.23 -26.47
N THR A 69 6.97 -9.59 -25.21
CA THR A 69 6.17 -9.19 -24.07
C THR A 69 6.13 -7.67 -23.95
N ILE A 70 4.93 -7.09 -23.79
CA ILE A 70 4.78 -5.66 -23.53
C ILE A 70 5.05 -5.45 -22.04
N PRO A 71 6.09 -4.68 -21.66
CA PRO A 71 6.32 -4.36 -20.27
C PRO A 71 5.18 -3.45 -19.77
N GLY A 72 4.62 -3.77 -18.60
CA GLY A 72 3.71 -2.88 -17.89
C GLY A 72 4.42 -1.60 -17.43
N CYS A 73 3.65 -0.60 -17.02
CA CYS A 73 4.20 0.61 -16.43
C CYS A 73 4.47 0.43 -14.94
N ASP A 74 5.53 1.05 -14.46
CA ASP A 74 5.84 1.12 -13.04
C ASP A 74 5.10 2.29 -12.37
N VAL A 75 4.58 2.05 -11.18
CA VAL A 75 4.04 3.09 -10.31
C VAL A 75 5.07 3.41 -9.22
N VAL A 76 5.54 4.67 -9.20
CA VAL A 76 6.42 5.18 -8.17
C VAL A 76 5.59 5.95 -7.15
N THR A 77 5.71 5.57 -5.88
CA THR A 77 4.98 6.18 -4.77
C THR A 77 5.88 7.14 -3.99
N THR A 78 5.30 7.90 -3.08
CA THR A 78 6.05 8.72 -2.11
C THR A 78 6.42 7.95 -0.84
N ILE A 79 5.95 6.72 -0.72
CA ILE A 79 6.17 5.86 0.45
C ILE A 79 7.64 5.46 0.55
N ASP A 80 8.15 5.40 1.78
CA ASP A 80 9.43 4.80 2.13
C ASP A 80 9.17 3.42 2.76
N GLY A 81 9.58 2.37 2.05
CA GLY A 81 9.30 1.00 2.46
C GLY A 81 10.02 0.62 3.76
N GLU A 82 11.28 1.02 3.92
CA GLU A 82 12.07 0.72 5.12
C GLU A 82 11.55 1.45 6.36
N LEU A 83 11.19 2.73 6.20
CA LEU A 83 10.59 3.49 7.28
C LEU A 83 9.23 2.91 7.68
N SER A 84 8.44 2.44 6.71
CA SER A 84 7.15 1.80 6.98
C SER A 84 7.33 0.48 7.73
N GLN A 85 8.29 -0.35 7.33
CA GLN A 85 8.62 -1.58 8.04
C GLN A 85 9.08 -1.28 9.47
N TYR A 86 9.98 -0.31 9.64
CA TYR A 86 10.42 0.11 10.96
C TYR A 86 9.26 0.57 11.85
N ALA A 87 8.35 1.38 11.30
CA ALA A 87 7.17 1.86 12.03
C ALA A 87 6.24 0.70 12.42
N TYR A 88 6.02 -0.26 11.53
CA TYR A 88 5.24 -1.46 11.79
C TYR A 88 5.82 -2.30 12.94
N ASP A 89 7.15 -2.51 12.91
CA ASP A 89 7.87 -3.26 13.95
C ASP A 89 7.81 -2.54 15.30
N ARG A 90 7.90 -1.21 15.30
CA ARG A 90 7.83 -0.40 16.55
C ARG A 90 6.45 -0.36 17.19
N LEU A 91 5.40 -0.63 16.46
CA LEU A 91 4.07 -0.83 17.07
C LEU A 91 4.02 -2.09 17.97
N GLY A 92 4.96 -3.04 17.80
CA GLY A 92 4.99 -4.26 18.63
C GLY A 92 3.63 -4.97 18.63
N ASP A 93 3.07 -5.23 19.80
CA ASP A 93 1.76 -5.88 19.96
C ASP A 93 0.57 -4.91 20.03
N PHE A 94 0.82 -3.62 19.81
CA PHE A 94 -0.26 -2.64 19.83
C PHE A 94 -1.04 -2.60 18.52
N ASN A 95 -2.35 -2.55 18.63
CA ASN A 95 -3.24 -2.20 17.53
C ASN A 95 -3.21 -0.69 17.33
N GLY A 96 -2.83 -0.24 16.13
CA GLY A 96 -2.68 1.19 15.90
C GLY A 96 -2.32 1.56 14.48
N VAL A 97 -2.03 2.83 14.29
CA VAL A 97 -1.68 3.41 13.00
C VAL A 97 -0.48 4.35 13.14
N VAL A 98 0.40 4.33 12.15
CA VAL A 98 1.49 5.32 12.01
C VAL A 98 1.37 5.97 10.65
N ILE A 99 1.26 7.30 10.65
CA ILE A 99 1.21 8.13 9.45
C ILE A 99 2.33 9.16 9.55
N VAL A 100 3.21 9.19 8.55
CA VAL A 100 4.27 10.19 8.43
C VAL A 100 4.09 10.95 7.13
N THR A 101 4.07 12.27 7.21
CA THR A 101 3.92 13.16 6.06
C THR A 101 5.06 14.18 6.02
N GLU A 102 5.44 14.60 4.81
CA GLU A 102 6.31 15.75 4.62
C GLU A 102 5.54 17.03 5.01
N ALA A 103 6.10 17.85 5.89
CA ALA A 103 5.43 19.05 6.40
C ALA A 103 5.11 20.07 5.28
N ASP A 104 6.02 20.24 4.34
CA ASP A 104 5.92 21.26 3.29
C ASP A 104 4.98 20.86 2.16
N THR A 105 4.89 19.58 1.85
CA THR A 105 4.18 19.07 0.66
C THR A 105 2.92 18.28 0.99
N GLY A 106 2.79 17.77 2.22
CA GLY A 106 1.75 16.84 2.61
C GLY A 106 1.89 15.43 2.02
N ARG A 107 3.01 15.13 1.35
CA ARG A 107 3.24 13.79 0.77
C ARG A 107 3.33 12.74 1.87
N LEU A 108 2.62 11.64 1.70
CA LEU A 108 2.71 10.49 2.59
C LEU A 108 4.06 9.77 2.40
N ILE A 109 4.82 9.64 3.48
CA ILE A 109 6.08 8.88 3.51
C ILE A 109 5.84 7.50 4.08
N THR A 110 4.96 7.39 5.08
CA THR A 110 4.61 6.14 5.75
C THR A 110 3.13 6.13 6.05
N LEU A 111 2.50 5.00 5.79
CA LEU A 111 1.10 4.73 6.12
C LEU A 111 0.99 3.26 6.53
N VAL A 112 0.97 3.02 7.85
CA VAL A 112 0.95 1.71 8.47
C VAL A 112 -0.30 1.58 9.32
N SER A 113 -1.02 0.46 9.18
CA SER A 113 -2.12 0.04 10.04
C SER A 113 -1.78 -1.34 10.63
N LYS A 114 -1.92 -1.53 11.94
CA LYS A 114 -1.63 -2.80 12.61
C LYS A 114 -2.75 -3.21 13.56
N PRO A 115 -3.17 -4.50 13.57
CA PRO A 115 -2.77 -5.53 12.61
C PRO A 115 -3.31 -5.24 11.20
N TYR A 116 -2.63 -5.79 10.21
CA TYR A 116 -3.09 -5.79 8.84
C TYR A 116 -2.67 -7.11 8.17
N TYR A 117 -3.41 -7.57 7.17
CA TYR A 117 -3.11 -8.81 6.47
C TYR A 117 -1.80 -8.74 5.69
N ASP A 118 -1.15 -9.87 5.47
CA ASP A 118 -0.04 -9.99 4.53
C ASP A 118 -0.59 -10.24 3.12
N PRO A 119 -0.29 -9.37 2.14
CA PRO A 119 -0.72 -9.58 0.75
C PRO A 119 -0.21 -10.88 0.11
N ASN A 120 0.88 -11.45 0.64
CA ASN A 120 1.45 -12.70 0.12
C ASN A 120 0.63 -13.94 0.52
N THR A 121 -0.07 -13.91 1.66
CA THR A 121 -0.79 -15.06 2.23
C THR A 121 -2.28 -14.83 2.39
N VAL A 122 -2.77 -13.63 2.11
CA VAL A 122 -4.15 -13.20 2.39
C VAL A 122 -5.21 -14.13 1.81
N MET A 123 -4.97 -14.73 0.65
CA MET A 123 -5.96 -15.61 0.01
C MET A 123 -6.01 -16.98 0.67
N GLU A 124 -4.88 -17.46 1.18
CA GLU A 124 -4.79 -18.73 1.90
C GLU A 124 -5.36 -18.61 3.32
N GLU A 125 -5.20 -17.45 3.93
CA GLU A 125 -5.60 -17.17 5.32
C GLU A 125 -6.96 -16.45 5.40
N TRP A 126 -7.68 -16.29 4.28
CA TRP A 126 -8.87 -15.45 4.18
C TRP A 126 -9.92 -15.72 5.28
N ASP A 127 -10.29 -16.99 5.47
CA ASP A 127 -11.32 -17.36 6.44
C ASP A 127 -10.87 -17.07 7.87
N VAL A 128 -9.59 -17.32 8.18
CA VAL A 128 -9.01 -17.05 9.50
C VAL A 128 -8.94 -15.54 9.77
N LEU A 129 -8.53 -14.75 8.77
CA LEU A 129 -8.45 -13.29 8.87
C LEU A 129 -9.83 -12.63 9.01
N MET A 130 -10.87 -13.22 8.40
CA MET A 130 -12.25 -12.73 8.52
C MET A 130 -12.85 -12.97 9.91
N GLU A 131 -12.42 -14.03 10.61
CA GLU A 131 -12.87 -14.36 11.96
C GLU A 131 -12.01 -13.73 13.07
N ASP A 132 -10.88 -13.09 12.72
CA ASP A 132 -9.97 -12.46 13.70
C ASP A 132 -10.63 -11.23 14.36
N GLU A 133 -10.80 -11.30 15.68
CA GLU A 133 -11.36 -10.21 16.51
C GLU A 133 -10.58 -8.89 16.39
N ASN A 134 -9.29 -8.95 16.02
CA ASN A 134 -8.47 -7.76 15.79
C ASN A 134 -8.73 -7.06 14.46
N ASN A 135 -9.60 -7.62 13.61
CA ASN A 135 -10.03 -7.04 12.34
C ASN A 135 -8.85 -6.60 11.44
N PRO A 136 -8.07 -7.53 10.89
CA PRO A 136 -6.89 -7.20 10.07
C PRO A 136 -7.24 -6.56 8.71
N PHE A 137 -8.50 -6.61 8.27
CA PHE A 137 -8.99 -5.89 7.10
C PHE A 137 -9.42 -4.44 7.39
N PHE A 138 -9.49 -4.04 8.66
CA PHE A 138 -9.92 -2.71 9.02
C PHE A 138 -8.79 -1.69 8.81
N ASP A 139 -9.04 -0.72 7.94
CA ASP A 139 -8.13 0.41 7.72
C ASP A 139 -8.23 1.41 8.89
N ARG A 140 -7.35 1.26 9.87
CA ARG A 140 -7.31 2.11 11.04
C ARG A 140 -6.92 3.55 10.73
N ALA A 141 -6.27 3.78 9.60
CA ALA A 141 -5.85 5.11 9.18
C ALA A 141 -7.00 5.92 8.57
N ALA A 142 -7.83 5.29 7.73
CA ALA A 142 -8.91 5.98 7.02
C ALA A 142 -10.28 5.81 7.70
N GLN A 143 -10.51 4.69 8.39
CA GLN A 143 -11.82 4.34 8.97
C GLN A 143 -11.84 4.45 10.50
N GLY A 144 -10.67 4.51 11.15
CA GLY A 144 -10.55 4.59 12.59
C GLY A 144 -11.06 5.94 13.14
N LEU A 145 -11.91 5.89 14.15
CA LEU A 145 -12.41 7.08 14.86
C LEU A 145 -11.71 7.18 16.22
N TYR A 146 -10.86 8.17 16.37
CA TYR A 146 -10.07 8.38 17.58
C TYR A 146 -10.39 9.72 18.23
N PRO A 147 -10.54 9.79 19.58
CA PRO A 147 -10.70 11.07 20.25
C PRO A 147 -9.40 11.88 20.14
N PRO A 148 -9.44 13.09 19.58
CA PRO A 148 -8.22 13.86 19.28
C PRO A 148 -7.52 14.37 20.56
N GLY A 149 -8.21 14.46 21.66
CA GLY A 149 -7.64 14.97 22.91
C GLY A 149 -7.02 16.35 22.73
N SER A 150 -5.83 16.57 23.36
CA SER A 150 -5.12 17.87 23.30
C SER A 150 -4.65 18.29 21.92
N THR A 151 -4.58 17.39 20.95
CA THR A 151 -4.23 17.76 19.56
C THR A 151 -5.28 18.67 18.92
N PHE A 152 -6.54 18.60 19.38
CA PHE A 152 -7.61 19.49 18.92
C PHE A 152 -7.39 20.96 19.32
N LYS A 153 -6.51 21.23 20.29
CA LYS A 153 -6.20 22.61 20.73
C LYS A 153 -5.60 23.45 19.59
N MET A 154 -4.92 22.85 18.63
CA MET A 154 -4.44 23.57 17.45
C MET A 154 -5.59 24.18 16.66
N ILE A 155 -6.68 23.43 16.46
CA ILE A 155 -7.87 23.88 15.73
C ILE A 155 -8.61 24.96 16.55
N THR A 156 -8.79 24.75 17.85
CA THR A 156 -9.46 25.74 18.72
C THR A 156 -8.67 27.04 18.81
N SER A 157 -7.34 26.98 18.90
CA SER A 157 -6.47 28.17 18.89
C SER A 157 -6.55 28.93 17.58
N LEU A 158 -6.56 28.22 16.46
CA LEU A 158 -6.71 28.86 15.13
C LEU A 158 -8.09 29.50 14.95
N ALA A 159 -9.14 28.83 15.42
CA ALA A 159 -10.50 29.36 15.38
C ALA A 159 -10.62 30.64 16.24
N TRP A 160 -10.04 30.62 17.43
CA TRP A 160 -9.99 31.82 18.31
C TRP A 160 -9.23 32.96 17.66
N TYR A 161 -8.05 32.70 17.07
CA TYR A 161 -7.26 33.73 16.38
C TYR A 161 -8.02 34.37 15.22
N ARG A 162 -8.80 33.58 14.45
CA ARG A 162 -9.60 34.10 13.32
C ARG A 162 -10.86 34.87 13.75
N SER A 163 -11.28 34.74 15.01
CA SER A 163 -12.45 35.44 15.57
C SER A 163 -12.13 36.83 16.14
N GLN A 164 -10.83 37.19 16.19
CA GLN A 164 -10.36 38.52 16.59
C GLN A 164 -10.30 39.46 15.39
#